data_e7eecec668c84bf48afaf1a24c120c8f
#
_entry.id   e7eecec668c84bf48afaf1a24c120c8f
#
_cell.length_a   1.000
_cell.length_b   1.000
_cell.length_c   1.000
_cell.angle_alpha   90.00
_cell.angle_beta   90.00
_cell.angle_gamma   90.00
#
_symmetry.space_group_name_H-M   'P 1'
#
loop_
_entity.id
_entity.type
_entity.pdbx_description
1 polymer ?
#
loop_
_entity_poly.entity_id
_entity_poly.type
_entity_poly.pdbx_seq_one_letter_code
_entity_poly.pdbx_strand_id
1 'polypeptide(L)'
;TDDAAFRQEMDAMNAGCRVYYPDILRKEVRPLLHELKQMGLQVALASSSSRECIEQVLTQCEIRELFDCIVSGREFTRSKPDPEIYRFTMDKLGRKPEECLIVEDSTYGVQAGTAAGGVVAALRDERFPFDQRAAQLHIDSLAELPALAACGGKRIRAAFFDVDGTLITVGGHRMPPSVAPALQALQRSGVQVFLCTGRHALEIEEENMLPGITVDGAVYMN
;
A
#
# COMPACT_ATOMS: atom_id res chain seq x y z
N THR A 1 -33.70 -13.36 0.88
CA THR A 1 -33.48 -12.51 2.07
C THR A 1 -33.49 -11.09 1.60
N ASP A 2 -34.46 -10.34 2.14
CA ASP A 2 -34.73 -8.95 1.76
C ASP A 2 -33.55 -8.07 2.19
N ASP A 3 -32.74 -7.66 1.25
CA ASP A 3 -31.52 -6.86 1.44
C ASP A 3 -31.84 -5.50 2.12
N ALA A 4 -33.08 -5.01 1.94
CA ALA A 4 -33.58 -3.78 2.56
C ALA A 4 -33.87 -3.97 4.06
N ALA A 5 -34.49 -5.10 4.44
CA ALA A 5 -34.77 -5.42 5.83
C ALA A 5 -33.49 -5.64 6.64
N PHE A 6 -32.49 -6.33 6.05
CA PHE A 6 -31.19 -6.52 6.68
C PHE A 6 -30.45 -5.18 6.88
N ARG A 7 -30.48 -4.28 5.90
CA ARG A 7 -29.91 -2.94 6.04
C ARG A 7 -30.59 -2.13 7.13
N GLN A 8 -31.90 -2.17 7.19
CA GLN A 8 -32.67 -1.45 8.21
C GLN A 8 -32.37 -1.97 9.63
N GLU A 9 -32.20 -3.27 9.78
CA GLU A 9 -31.83 -3.90 11.05
C GLU A 9 -30.39 -3.53 11.46
N MET A 10 -29.45 -3.53 10.52
CA MET A 10 -28.08 -3.08 10.75
C MET A 10 -28.00 -1.59 11.10
N ASP A 11 -28.77 -0.75 10.44
CA ASP A 11 -28.84 0.69 10.73
C ASP A 11 -29.44 0.94 12.12
N ALA A 12 -30.46 0.17 12.52
CA ALA A 12 -31.05 0.24 13.87
C ALA A 12 -30.07 -0.22 14.96
N MET A 13 -29.28 -1.28 14.71
CA MET A 13 -28.24 -1.74 15.63
C MET A 13 -27.11 -0.71 15.78
N ASN A 14 -26.75 -0.03 14.71
CA ASN A 14 -25.69 0.99 14.71
C ASN A 14 -26.15 2.32 15.33
N ALA A 15 -27.46 2.63 15.31
CA ALA A 15 -28.00 3.88 15.83
C ALA A 15 -27.78 4.07 17.37
N GLY A 16 -27.54 2.97 18.10
CA GLY A 16 -27.24 3.00 19.54
C GLY A 16 -25.73 3.02 19.87
N CYS A 17 -24.87 2.77 18.90
CA CYS A 17 -23.42 2.64 19.11
C CYS A 17 -22.74 3.98 18.83
N ARG A 18 -22.46 4.77 19.88
CA ARG A 18 -21.65 5.99 19.74
C ARG A 18 -20.17 5.62 19.66
N VAL A 19 -19.68 5.40 18.43
CA VAL A 19 -18.26 5.23 18.18
C VAL A 19 -17.59 6.60 18.22
N TYR A 20 -16.57 6.76 19.06
CA TYR A 20 -15.69 7.91 19.02
C TYR A 20 -14.50 7.58 18.12
N TYR A 21 -14.55 8.05 16.89
CA TYR A 21 -13.62 7.67 15.84
C TYR A 21 -12.14 8.02 16.11
N PRO A 22 -11.80 9.11 16.83
CA PRO A 22 -10.40 9.38 17.17
C PRO A 22 -9.71 8.28 17.98
N ASP A 23 -10.46 7.50 18.78
CA ASP A 23 -9.88 6.40 19.58
C ASP A 23 -9.47 5.19 18.73
N ILE A 24 -10.09 5.04 17.56
CA ILE A 24 -9.84 3.92 16.63
C ILE A 24 -9.07 4.32 15.38
N LEU A 25 -8.85 5.62 15.18
CA LEU A 25 -8.01 6.10 14.08
C LEU A 25 -6.57 5.61 14.28
N ARG A 26 -6.00 4.98 13.26
CA ARG A 26 -4.59 4.60 13.26
C ARG A 26 -3.72 5.85 13.45
N LYS A 27 -2.78 5.79 14.40
CA LYS A 27 -1.96 6.95 14.82
C LYS A 27 -1.14 7.56 13.67
N GLU A 28 -0.76 6.72 12.70
CA GLU A 28 0.00 7.13 11.52
C GLU A 28 -0.81 7.90 10.48
N VAL A 29 -2.14 7.84 10.48
CA VAL A 29 -2.98 8.41 9.42
C VAL A 29 -2.83 9.93 9.31
N ARG A 30 -2.94 10.67 10.41
CA ARG A 30 -2.86 12.13 10.37
C ARG A 30 -1.48 12.61 9.89
N PRO A 31 -0.34 12.17 10.47
CA PRO A 31 0.97 12.59 9.98
C PRO A 31 1.22 12.14 8.52
N LEU A 32 0.78 10.96 8.13
CA LEU A 32 0.88 10.49 6.75
C LEU A 32 0.15 11.41 5.77
N LEU A 33 -1.11 11.78 6.05
CA LEU A 33 -1.88 12.68 5.18
C LEU A 33 -1.17 14.03 5.01
N HIS A 34 -0.62 14.59 6.08
CA HIS A 34 0.18 15.81 6.01
C HIS A 34 1.43 15.63 5.14
N GLU A 35 2.14 14.52 5.28
CA GLU A 35 3.33 14.22 4.48
C GLU A 35 2.99 14.11 3.00
N LEU A 36 1.94 13.36 2.64
CA LEU A 36 1.47 13.25 1.26
C LEU A 36 1.10 14.60 0.66
N LYS A 37 0.45 15.48 1.44
CA LYS A 37 0.16 16.85 1.01
C LYS A 37 1.42 17.69 0.82
N GLN A 38 2.42 17.57 1.70
CA GLN A 38 3.72 18.26 1.56
C GLN A 38 4.49 17.78 0.31
N MET A 39 4.32 16.52 -0.09
CA MET A 39 4.85 16.00 -1.36
C MET A 39 4.12 16.54 -2.60
N GLY A 40 3.09 17.37 -2.44
CA GLY A 40 2.29 17.93 -3.54
C GLY A 40 1.27 16.97 -4.12
N LEU A 41 0.97 15.87 -3.45
CA LEU A 41 -0.01 14.89 -3.91
C LEU A 41 -1.45 15.33 -3.62
N GLN A 42 -2.35 14.98 -4.53
CA GLN A 42 -3.78 15.07 -4.27
C GLN A 42 -4.21 13.81 -3.51
N VAL A 43 -4.98 14.01 -2.45
CA VAL A 43 -5.48 12.93 -1.59
C VAL A 43 -6.98 12.82 -1.72
N ALA A 44 -7.49 11.62 -2.00
CA ALA A 44 -8.92 11.36 -2.10
C ALA A 44 -9.37 10.24 -1.19
N LEU A 45 -10.60 10.31 -0.71
CA LEU A 45 -11.31 9.25 -0.01
C LEU A 45 -12.42 8.70 -0.89
N ALA A 46 -12.38 7.40 -1.17
CA ALA A 46 -13.39 6.65 -1.91
C ALA A 46 -13.90 5.48 -1.05
N SER A 47 -15.02 5.66 -0.35
CA SER A 47 -15.55 4.73 0.65
C SER A 47 -16.93 4.21 0.25
N SER A 48 -17.24 2.96 0.61
CA SER A 48 -18.57 2.36 0.47
C SER A 48 -19.58 2.87 1.52
N SER A 49 -19.12 3.63 2.50
CA SER A 49 -19.98 4.24 3.55
C SER A 49 -20.84 5.38 3.01
N SER A 50 -21.90 5.73 3.73
CA SER A 50 -22.73 6.90 3.38
C SER A 50 -21.94 8.20 3.56
N ARG A 51 -22.35 9.25 2.86
CA ARG A 51 -21.72 10.58 2.95
C ARG A 51 -21.72 11.09 4.38
N GLU A 52 -22.83 10.93 5.09
CA GLU A 52 -23.00 11.38 6.47
C GLU A 52 -22.00 10.69 7.40
N CYS A 53 -21.83 9.37 7.25
CA CYS A 53 -20.88 8.60 8.03
C CYS A 53 -19.45 9.03 7.75
N ILE A 54 -19.09 9.23 6.47
CA ILE A 54 -17.77 9.71 6.07
C ILE A 54 -17.48 11.09 6.70
N GLU A 55 -18.39 12.06 6.55
CA GLU A 55 -18.20 13.42 7.08
C GLU A 55 -18.11 13.41 8.63
N GLN A 56 -18.87 12.56 9.30
CA GLN A 56 -18.79 12.39 10.74
C GLN A 56 -17.39 11.91 11.17
N VAL A 57 -16.86 10.86 10.51
CA VAL A 57 -15.51 10.34 10.80
C VAL A 57 -14.45 11.41 10.57
N LEU A 58 -14.47 12.04 9.41
CA LEU A 58 -13.47 13.02 9.03
C LEU A 58 -13.46 14.25 9.93
N THR A 59 -14.66 14.70 10.35
CA THR A 59 -14.81 15.84 11.25
C THR A 59 -14.34 15.50 12.66
N GLN A 60 -14.76 14.36 13.22
CA GLN A 60 -14.33 13.95 14.55
C GLN A 60 -12.81 13.71 14.61
N CYS A 61 -12.24 13.18 13.55
CA CYS A 61 -10.79 12.95 13.46
C CYS A 61 -10.01 14.20 13.05
N GLU A 62 -10.67 15.33 12.74
CA GLU A 62 -10.04 16.59 12.29
C GLU A 62 -9.08 16.41 11.11
N ILE A 63 -9.46 15.58 10.13
CA ILE A 63 -8.67 15.29 8.93
C ILE A 63 -9.41 15.63 7.63
N ARG A 64 -10.59 16.25 7.72
CA ARG A 64 -11.45 16.60 6.57
C ARG A 64 -10.70 17.42 5.53
N GLU A 65 -9.95 18.41 5.99
CA GLU A 65 -9.24 19.38 5.15
C GLU A 65 -8.03 18.80 4.41
N LEU A 66 -7.61 17.59 4.77
CA LEU A 66 -6.48 16.91 4.12
C LEU A 66 -6.90 16.17 2.85
N PHE A 67 -8.22 16.07 2.57
CA PHE A 67 -8.75 15.41 1.36
C PHE A 67 -9.21 16.44 0.34
N ASP A 68 -8.67 16.33 -0.87
CA ASP A 68 -9.05 17.14 -2.04
C ASP A 68 -10.36 16.65 -2.67
N CYS A 69 -10.66 15.37 -2.53
CA CYS A 69 -11.88 14.76 -3.05
C CYS A 69 -12.39 13.70 -2.08
N ILE A 70 -13.70 13.68 -1.85
CA ILE A 70 -14.38 12.68 -1.04
C ILE A 70 -15.56 12.13 -1.84
N VAL A 71 -15.61 10.81 -1.98
CA VAL A 71 -16.62 10.09 -2.76
C VAL A 71 -17.25 8.99 -1.92
N SER A 72 -18.57 8.97 -1.87
CA SER A 72 -19.37 7.93 -1.23
C SER A 72 -19.83 6.91 -2.26
N GLY A 73 -19.61 5.63 -1.99
CA GLY A 73 -20.10 4.54 -2.83
C GLY A 73 -21.64 4.44 -2.85
N ARG A 74 -22.33 5.08 -1.90
CA ARG A 74 -23.79 5.17 -1.89
C ARG A 74 -24.37 6.11 -2.96
N GLU A 75 -23.51 6.89 -3.61
CA GLU A 75 -23.88 7.77 -4.73
C GLU A 75 -23.96 7.01 -6.06
N PHE A 76 -23.57 5.73 -6.08
CA PHE A 76 -23.53 4.88 -7.29
C PHE A 76 -24.52 3.73 -7.17
N THR A 77 -24.97 3.25 -8.33
CA THR A 77 -25.84 2.05 -8.42
C THR A 77 -25.09 0.76 -8.21
N ARG A 78 -23.80 0.73 -8.54
CA ARG A 78 -22.91 -0.42 -8.39
C ARG A 78 -21.86 -0.16 -7.32
N SER A 79 -21.76 -1.10 -6.39
CA SER A 79 -20.72 -1.07 -5.35
C SER A 79 -19.47 -1.82 -5.78
N LYS A 80 -18.35 -1.65 -5.05
CA LYS A 80 -17.16 -2.48 -5.22
C LYS A 80 -17.55 -3.97 -5.22
N PRO A 81 -17.07 -4.80 -6.15
CA PRO A 81 -15.86 -4.63 -6.96
C PRO A 81 -16.02 -3.86 -8.28
N ASP A 82 -17.16 -3.22 -8.55
CA ASP A 82 -17.25 -2.37 -9.73
C ASP A 82 -16.28 -1.18 -9.62
N PRO A 83 -15.52 -0.86 -10.68
CA PRO A 83 -14.51 0.19 -10.65
C PRO A 83 -15.07 1.63 -10.68
N GLU A 84 -16.38 1.80 -10.78
CA GLU A 84 -17.03 3.09 -11.03
C GLU A 84 -16.60 4.17 -10.03
N ILE A 85 -16.57 3.85 -8.74
CA ILE A 85 -16.17 4.77 -7.68
C ILE A 85 -14.74 5.32 -7.88
N TYR A 86 -13.80 4.47 -8.29
CA TYR A 86 -12.41 4.91 -8.51
C TYR A 86 -12.25 5.69 -9.79
N ARG A 87 -12.87 5.27 -10.89
CA ARG A 87 -12.86 6.00 -12.15
C ARG A 87 -13.44 7.40 -11.97
N PHE A 88 -14.58 7.51 -11.29
CA PHE A 88 -15.19 8.80 -10.97
C PHE A 88 -14.27 9.67 -10.10
N THR A 89 -13.60 9.08 -9.11
CA THR A 89 -12.66 9.82 -8.25
C THR A 89 -11.47 10.34 -9.06
N MET A 90 -10.89 9.51 -9.93
CA MET A 90 -9.79 9.89 -10.82
C MET A 90 -10.19 11.02 -11.76
N ASP A 91 -11.37 10.94 -12.37
CA ASP A 91 -11.92 11.98 -13.25
C ASP A 91 -12.10 13.29 -12.50
N LYS A 92 -12.62 13.25 -11.26
CA LYS A 92 -12.77 14.43 -10.39
C LYS A 92 -11.43 15.10 -10.06
N LEU A 93 -10.37 14.32 -9.89
CA LEU A 93 -9.02 14.81 -9.65
C LEU A 93 -8.30 15.24 -10.94
N GLY A 94 -8.84 14.93 -12.10
CA GLY A 94 -8.20 15.17 -13.39
C GLY A 94 -6.94 14.31 -13.59
N ARG A 95 -6.93 13.09 -13.02
CA ARG A 95 -5.79 12.17 -13.08
C ARG A 95 -6.09 10.94 -13.91
N LYS A 96 -5.05 10.47 -14.61
CA LYS A 96 -5.12 9.19 -15.33
C LYS A 96 -4.94 8.03 -14.35
N PRO A 97 -5.49 6.84 -14.64
CA PRO A 97 -5.38 5.68 -13.74
C PRO A 97 -3.94 5.32 -13.35
N GLU A 98 -3.01 5.39 -14.30
CA GLU A 98 -1.59 5.08 -14.08
C GLU A 98 -0.85 6.09 -13.18
N GLU A 99 -1.47 7.25 -12.92
CA GLU A 99 -0.95 8.27 -12.01
C GLU A 99 -1.50 8.12 -10.58
N CYS A 100 -2.40 7.16 -10.36
CA CYS A 100 -3.14 7.00 -9.12
C CYS A 100 -2.68 5.77 -8.35
N LEU A 101 -2.27 5.97 -7.10
CA LEU A 101 -2.07 4.93 -6.12
C LEU A 101 -3.36 4.74 -5.32
N ILE A 102 -3.93 3.53 -5.36
CA ILE A 102 -5.12 3.15 -4.61
C ILE A 102 -4.67 2.31 -3.43
N VAL A 103 -5.07 2.70 -2.23
CA VAL A 103 -4.78 1.96 -0.99
C VAL A 103 -6.06 1.27 -0.53
N GLU A 104 -6.01 -0.04 -0.42
CA GLU A 104 -7.17 -0.87 -0.07
C GLU A 104 -6.77 -2.04 0.84
N ASP A 105 -7.73 -2.54 1.61
CA ASP A 105 -7.54 -3.70 2.49
C ASP A 105 -8.39 -4.90 2.05
N SER A 106 -9.57 -4.65 1.48
CA SER A 106 -10.57 -5.66 1.17
C SER A 106 -10.41 -6.29 -0.22
N THR A 107 -10.89 -7.53 -0.36
CA THR A 107 -10.94 -8.24 -1.66
C THR A 107 -11.67 -7.42 -2.73
N TYR A 108 -12.85 -6.89 -2.40
CA TYR A 108 -13.66 -6.14 -3.37
C TYR A 108 -13.06 -4.77 -3.71
N GLY A 109 -12.42 -4.13 -2.73
CA GLY A 109 -11.71 -2.86 -2.96
C GLY A 109 -10.50 -3.02 -3.86
N VAL A 110 -9.69 -4.05 -3.63
CA VAL A 110 -8.55 -4.41 -4.48
C VAL A 110 -9.00 -4.71 -5.91
N GLN A 111 -10.04 -5.52 -6.08
CA GLN A 111 -10.59 -5.83 -7.41
C GLN A 111 -11.10 -4.59 -8.13
N ALA A 112 -11.82 -3.71 -7.43
CA ALA A 112 -12.34 -2.47 -8.00
C ALA A 112 -11.21 -1.53 -8.43
N GLY A 113 -10.17 -1.36 -7.59
CA GLY A 113 -9.00 -0.53 -7.88
C GLY A 113 -8.22 -1.04 -9.10
N THR A 114 -7.99 -2.35 -9.15
CA THR A 114 -7.32 -3.00 -10.29
C THR A 114 -8.13 -2.85 -11.58
N ALA A 115 -9.45 -3.06 -11.52
CA ALA A 115 -10.34 -2.90 -12.66
C ALA A 115 -10.48 -1.45 -13.11
N ALA A 116 -10.22 -0.47 -12.23
CA ALA A 116 -10.15 0.94 -12.58
C ALA A 116 -8.86 1.31 -13.33
N GLY A 117 -7.83 0.46 -13.28
CA GLY A 117 -6.54 0.66 -13.93
C GLY A 117 -5.50 1.39 -13.07
N GLY A 118 -5.80 1.68 -11.80
CA GLY A 118 -4.86 2.29 -10.88
C GLY A 118 -3.81 1.30 -10.35
N VAL A 119 -2.75 1.83 -9.76
CA VAL A 119 -1.78 1.02 -9.01
C VAL A 119 -2.36 0.75 -7.63
N VAL A 120 -2.57 -0.52 -7.28
CA VAL A 120 -3.19 -0.89 -6.01
C VAL A 120 -2.15 -1.37 -5.03
N ALA A 121 -2.06 -0.70 -3.88
CA ALA A 121 -1.32 -1.13 -2.70
C ALA A 121 -2.32 -1.71 -1.68
N ALA A 122 -2.26 -3.02 -1.49
CA ALA A 122 -3.12 -3.73 -0.55
C ALA A 122 -2.49 -3.70 0.84
N LEU A 123 -3.17 -3.07 1.79
CA LEU A 123 -2.79 -3.10 3.20
C LEU A 123 -3.20 -4.45 3.80
N ARG A 124 -2.22 -5.18 4.30
CA ARG A 124 -2.47 -6.46 4.96
C ARG A 124 -3.10 -6.26 6.33
N ASP A 125 -4.08 -7.11 6.61
CA ASP A 125 -4.67 -7.22 7.95
C ASP A 125 -4.85 -8.72 8.27
N GLU A 126 -3.98 -9.24 9.11
CA GLU A 126 -4.00 -10.66 9.49
C GLU A 126 -5.29 -11.12 10.20
N ARG A 127 -6.08 -10.17 10.68
CA ARG A 127 -7.38 -10.48 11.32
C ARG A 127 -8.43 -10.95 10.31
N PHE A 128 -8.24 -10.64 9.02
CA PHE A 128 -9.21 -10.92 7.97
C PHE A 128 -8.53 -11.64 6.78
N PRO A 129 -9.04 -12.81 6.37
CA PRO A 129 -8.47 -13.59 5.26
C PRO A 129 -8.93 -13.03 3.90
N PHE A 130 -8.67 -11.75 3.63
CA PHE A 130 -9.02 -11.13 2.37
C PHE A 130 -8.12 -11.62 1.23
N ASP A 131 -8.72 -11.89 0.07
CA ASP A 131 -7.98 -12.17 -1.15
C ASP A 131 -7.50 -10.86 -1.79
N GLN A 132 -6.21 -10.61 -1.66
CA GLN A 132 -5.56 -9.40 -2.16
C GLN A 132 -4.63 -9.67 -3.36
N ARG A 133 -4.65 -10.89 -3.95
CA ARG A 133 -3.74 -11.30 -5.03
C ARG A 133 -3.78 -10.43 -6.28
N ALA A 134 -4.88 -9.72 -6.52
CA ALA A 134 -5.02 -8.82 -7.66
C ALA A 134 -4.28 -7.48 -7.47
N ALA A 135 -3.82 -7.15 -6.26
CA ALA A 135 -3.03 -5.95 -6.00
C ALA A 135 -1.63 -6.07 -6.60
N GLN A 136 -1.10 -4.95 -7.12
CA GLN A 136 0.27 -4.88 -7.62
C GLN A 136 1.30 -4.77 -6.49
N LEU A 137 0.92 -4.17 -5.38
CA LEU A 137 1.77 -3.94 -4.22
C LEU A 137 1.06 -4.46 -2.96
N HIS A 138 1.85 -4.94 -2.01
CA HIS A 138 1.36 -5.30 -0.68
C HIS A 138 2.18 -4.55 0.36
N ILE A 139 1.50 -3.93 1.30
CA ILE A 139 2.10 -3.15 2.40
C ILE A 139 1.60 -3.69 3.73
N ASP A 140 2.47 -3.65 4.72
CA ASP A 140 2.15 -4.04 6.09
C ASP A 140 1.82 -2.81 6.96
N SER A 141 2.22 -1.62 6.49
CA SER A 141 1.97 -0.34 7.16
C SER A 141 1.68 0.78 6.16
N LEU A 142 0.79 1.69 6.54
CA LEU A 142 0.56 2.93 5.78
C LEU A 142 1.79 3.84 5.73
N ALA A 143 2.75 3.68 6.63
CA ALA A 143 4.02 4.42 6.63
C ALA A 143 4.90 4.13 5.40
N GLU A 144 4.60 3.09 4.62
CA GLU A 144 5.30 2.79 3.37
C GLU A 144 4.84 3.66 2.18
N LEU A 145 3.67 4.29 2.29
CA LEU A 145 3.04 5.02 1.18
C LEU A 145 3.87 6.20 0.65
N PRO A 146 4.55 7.03 1.45
CA PRO A 146 5.38 8.12 0.94
C PRO A 146 6.49 7.62 0.01
N ALA A 147 7.16 6.53 0.38
CA ALA A 147 8.19 5.92 -0.47
C ALA A 147 7.63 5.38 -1.78
N LEU A 148 6.47 4.72 -1.75
CA LEU A 148 5.79 4.23 -2.94
C LEU A 148 5.34 5.38 -3.86
N ALA A 149 4.81 6.44 -3.28
CA ALA A 149 4.38 7.62 -4.02
C ALA A 149 5.57 8.38 -4.66
N ALA A 150 6.70 8.48 -3.95
CA ALA A 150 7.93 9.08 -4.48
C ALA A 150 8.50 8.31 -5.68
N CYS A 151 8.29 7.00 -5.75
CA CYS A 151 8.67 6.17 -6.91
C CYS A 151 7.80 6.40 -8.15
N GLY A 152 6.79 7.26 -8.07
CA GLY A 152 5.94 7.65 -9.20
C GLY A 152 5.11 6.50 -9.79
N GLY A 153 4.70 5.55 -8.95
CA GLY A 153 3.92 4.38 -9.37
C GLY A 153 4.66 3.42 -10.32
N LYS A 154 5.93 3.70 -10.62
CA LYS A 154 6.77 2.78 -11.42
C LYS A 154 7.00 1.53 -10.59
N ARG A 155 6.44 0.43 -11.04
CA ARG A 155 6.63 -0.88 -10.42
C ARG A 155 8.11 -1.26 -10.53
N ILE A 156 8.85 -1.11 -9.45
CA ILE A 156 10.19 -1.71 -9.35
C ILE A 156 9.98 -3.24 -9.38
N ARG A 157 10.55 -3.90 -10.37
CA ARG A 157 10.45 -5.35 -10.55
C ARG A 157 11.76 -6.07 -10.27
N ALA A 158 12.85 -5.34 -10.28
CA ALA A 158 14.18 -5.88 -10.01
C ALA A 158 15.01 -4.83 -9.27
N ALA A 159 15.76 -5.27 -8.28
CA ALA A 159 16.71 -4.48 -7.53
C ALA A 159 18.10 -5.13 -7.66
N PHE A 160 19.08 -4.33 -8.00
CA PHE A 160 20.47 -4.76 -8.19
C PHE A 160 21.32 -4.16 -7.09
N PHE A 161 22.04 -5.01 -6.38
CA PHE A 161 22.86 -4.60 -5.24
C PHE A 161 24.33 -4.90 -5.53
N ASP A 162 25.17 -3.90 -5.32
CA ASP A 162 26.60 -4.14 -5.13
C ASP A 162 26.84 -4.76 -3.74
N VAL A 163 27.94 -5.48 -3.59
CA VAL A 163 28.25 -6.21 -2.36
C VAL A 163 29.14 -5.37 -1.44
N ASP A 164 30.29 -4.90 -1.95
CA ASP A 164 31.32 -4.25 -1.13
C ASP A 164 30.93 -2.81 -0.76
N GLY A 165 30.78 -2.54 0.52
CA GLY A 165 30.33 -1.20 1.00
C GLY A 165 28.83 -0.97 0.88
N THR A 166 28.08 -1.90 0.25
CA THR A 166 26.62 -1.84 0.11
C THR A 166 25.94 -2.87 1.00
N LEU A 167 26.09 -4.16 0.72
CA LEU A 167 25.53 -5.25 1.53
C LEU A 167 26.45 -5.68 2.68
N ILE A 168 27.74 -5.48 2.52
CA ILE A 168 28.75 -5.71 3.55
C ILE A 168 29.52 -4.41 3.86
N THR A 169 29.95 -4.27 5.11
CA THR A 169 30.68 -3.09 5.56
C THR A 169 32.10 -3.04 4.99
N VAL A 170 32.56 -1.84 4.62
CA VAL A 170 33.94 -1.61 4.19
C VAL A 170 34.91 -1.97 5.33
N GLY A 171 35.88 -2.84 5.05
CA GLY A 171 36.91 -3.26 6.01
C GLY A 171 36.48 -4.29 7.06
N GLY A 172 35.19 -4.65 7.14
CA GLY A 172 34.67 -5.60 8.11
C GLY A 172 34.30 -6.97 7.52
N HIS A 173 34.17 -7.09 6.23
CA HIS A 173 33.69 -8.30 5.52
C HIS A 173 32.44 -8.95 6.15
N ARG A 174 31.62 -8.14 6.82
CA ARG A 174 30.42 -8.62 7.53
C ARG A 174 29.17 -7.92 7.04
N MET A 175 28.15 -8.73 6.83
CA MET A 175 26.83 -8.25 6.49
C MET A 175 26.12 -7.71 7.76
N PRO A 176 25.60 -6.45 7.75
CA PRO A 176 24.77 -5.95 8.83
C PRO A 176 23.52 -6.81 9.04
N PRO A 177 23.05 -7.01 10.28
CA PRO A 177 21.88 -7.85 10.58
C PRO A 177 20.58 -7.39 9.90
N SER A 178 20.51 -6.11 9.51
CA SER A 178 19.34 -5.52 8.83
C SER A 178 19.23 -5.89 7.35
N VAL A 179 20.33 -6.35 6.71
CA VAL A 179 20.38 -6.57 5.26
C VAL A 179 19.50 -7.74 4.84
N ALA A 180 19.64 -8.91 5.48
CA ALA A 180 18.87 -10.10 5.10
C ALA A 180 17.36 -9.89 5.23
N PRO A 181 16.83 -9.32 6.34
CA PRO A 181 15.41 -8.99 6.45
C PRO A 181 14.93 -7.99 5.38
N ALA A 182 15.77 -7.00 5.03
CA ALA A 182 15.43 -6.00 4.02
C ALA A 182 15.31 -6.61 2.61
N LEU A 183 16.27 -7.45 2.21
CA LEU A 183 16.22 -8.13 0.91
C LEU A 183 15.06 -9.12 0.83
N GLN A 184 14.78 -9.86 1.90
CA GLN A 184 13.63 -10.74 1.98
C GLN A 184 12.30 -9.98 1.91
N ALA A 185 12.22 -8.76 2.48
CA ALA A 185 11.05 -7.90 2.37
C ALA A 185 10.82 -7.46 0.92
N LEU A 186 11.88 -7.08 0.20
CA LEU A 186 11.81 -6.77 -1.23
C LEU A 186 11.29 -7.96 -2.04
N GLN A 187 11.83 -9.15 -1.81
CA GLN A 187 11.38 -10.36 -2.51
C GLN A 187 9.92 -10.71 -2.20
N ARG A 188 9.49 -10.57 -0.94
CA ARG A 188 8.07 -10.75 -0.57
C ARG A 188 7.15 -9.76 -1.26
N SER A 189 7.64 -8.55 -1.57
CA SER A 189 6.88 -7.56 -2.33
C SER A 189 6.87 -7.81 -3.85
N GLY A 190 7.46 -8.92 -4.29
CA GLY A 190 7.53 -9.32 -5.70
C GLY A 190 8.64 -8.65 -6.50
N VAL A 191 9.63 -8.06 -5.82
CA VAL A 191 10.84 -7.51 -6.43
C VAL A 191 11.90 -8.60 -6.52
N GLN A 192 12.43 -8.85 -7.71
CA GLN A 192 13.56 -9.75 -7.90
C GLN A 192 14.85 -9.07 -7.39
N VAL A 193 15.68 -9.81 -6.66
CA VAL A 193 16.92 -9.32 -6.07
C VAL A 193 18.11 -9.92 -6.79
N PHE A 194 18.97 -9.06 -7.31
CA PHE A 194 20.19 -9.44 -8.03
C PHE A 194 21.42 -8.85 -7.35
N LEU A 195 22.52 -9.59 -7.41
CA LEU A 195 23.84 -9.07 -7.06
C LEU A 195 24.56 -8.57 -8.32
N CYS A 196 25.26 -7.45 -8.20
CA CYS A 196 26.17 -6.93 -9.22
C CYS A 196 27.49 -6.60 -8.53
N THR A 197 28.48 -7.44 -8.65
CA THR A 197 29.73 -7.30 -7.88
C THR A 197 30.98 -7.58 -8.74
N GLY A 198 32.07 -6.91 -8.41
CA GLY A 198 33.40 -7.19 -8.97
C GLY A 198 34.03 -8.45 -8.41
N ARG A 199 33.47 -9.09 -7.40
CA ARG A 199 33.99 -10.32 -6.81
C ARG A 199 33.67 -11.54 -7.65
N HIS A 200 34.49 -12.57 -7.47
CA HIS A 200 34.25 -13.88 -8.06
C HIS A 200 33.17 -14.63 -7.26
N ALA A 201 32.35 -15.44 -7.95
CA ALA A 201 31.26 -16.20 -7.31
C ALA A 201 31.77 -17.08 -6.15
N LEU A 202 32.88 -17.75 -6.33
CA LEU A 202 33.49 -18.64 -5.34
C LEU A 202 33.88 -17.89 -4.04
N GLU A 203 34.34 -16.65 -4.14
CA GLU A 203 34.70 -15.85 -2.95
C GLU A 203 33.48 -15.59 -2.07
N ILE A 204 32.34 -15.28 -2.69
CA ILE A 204 31.09 -15.00 -1.95
C ILE A 204 30.56 -16.27 -1.27
N GLU A 205 30.65 -17.42 -1.93
CA GLU A 205 30.18 -18.69 -1.44
C GLU A 205 31.12 -19.29 -0.37
N GLU A 206 32.42 -19.36 -0.64
CA GLU A 206 33.42 -19.96 0.25
C GLU A 206 33.59 -19.17 1.56
N GLU A 207 33.55 -17.84 1.49
CA GLU A 207 33.64 -16.98 2.66
C GLU A 207 32.27 -16.77 3.37
N ASN A 208 31.17 -17.36 2.84
CA ASN A 208 29.81 -17.19 3.33
C ASN A 208 29.49 -15.72 3.65
N MET A 209 29.79 -14.84 2.69
CA MET A 209 29.72 -13.38 2.89
C MET A 209 28.28 -12.86 3.06
N LEU A 210 27.31 -13.55 2.51
CA LEU A 210 25.89 -13.20 2.52
C LEU A 210 25.03 -14.30 3.15
N PRO A 211 25.22 -14.61 4.45
CA PRO A 211 24.55 -15.71 5.12
C PRO A 211 23.02 -15.47 5.16
N GLY A 212 22.24 -16.50 4.77
CA GLY A 212 20.78 -16.47 4.83
C GLY A 212 20.11 -15.62 3.73
N ILE A 213 20.88 -15.16 2.74
CA ILE A 213 20.35 -14.48 1.56
C ILE A 213 20.23 -15.48 0.41
N THR A 214 19.03 -15.52 -0.19
CA THR A 214 18.77 -16.13 -1.49
C THR A 214 18.51 -15.02 -2.48
N VAL A 215 19.22 -15.01 -3.61
CA VAL A 215 19.05 -14.04 -4.69
C VAL A 215 18.46 -14.68 -5.93
N ASP A 216 17.74 -13.89 -6.73
CA ASP A 216 17.14 -14.35 -7.97
C ASP A 216 18.16 -14.49 -9.11
N GLY A 217 19.33 -13.86 -8.96
CA GLY A 217 20.45 -13.97 -9.86
C GLY A 217 21.64 -13.11 -9.45
N ALA A 218 22.77 -13.27 -10.15
CA ALA A 218 23.96 -12.48 -9.89
C ALA A 218 24.75 -12.22 -11.18
N VAL A 219 25.39 -11.07 -11.23
CA VAL A 219 26.36 -10.68 -12.26
C VAL A 219 27.71 -10.48 -11.57
N TYR A 220 28.65 -11.31 -11.93
CA TYR A 220 30.03 -11.26 -11.45
C TYR A 220 30.91 -10.63 -12.55
N MET A 221 31.78 -9.71 -12.18
CA MET A 221 32.76 -9.15 -13.09
C MET A 221 34.10 -9.81 -12.81
N ASN A 222 34.63 -10.50 -13.83
CA ASN A 222 35.97 -11.06 -13.79
C ASN A 222 37.01 -9.98 -14.03
#